data_a58cd245f5824767b77af2f67f02aea3
#
_entry.id   a58cd245f5824767b77af2f67f02aea3
#
_cell.length_a   1.000
_cell.length_b   1.000
_cell.length_c   1.000
_cell.angle_alpha   90.00
_cell.angle_beta   90.00
_cell.angle_gamma   90.00
#
_symmetry.space_group_name_H-M   'P 1'
#
loop_
_entity.id
_entity.type
_entity.pdbx_description
1 polymer ?
#
loop_
_entity_poly.entity_id
_entity_poly.type
_entity_poly.pdbx_seq_one_letter_code
_entity_poly.pdbx_strand_id
1 'polypeptide(L)'
;APAWAQTDTEQPTTTPPPATEESGAQPQPTDQPEGTVGAEPEAGEPAAGEAIIPEQTETQLRAEDLMGIPVVGSGDEEIGKVEDLIFDEQEKITGVVVGVGGFLGIGKKEVGLDWDQAKLEENQDSGSKRIVISLTKADLEAAPDFKTTEERKAEEEAAAQQQQLQQQPAVPPPATAPQQ
;
A
#
# COMPACT_ATOMS: atom_id res chain seq x y z
N ALA A 1 39.45 -11.76 -40.17
CA ALA A 1 40.36 -10.86 -39.52
C ALA A 1 40.15 -9.41 -39.95
N PRO A 2 39.99 -8.45 -39.08
CA PRO A 2 41.10 -7.91 -38.30
C PRO A 2 40.80 -7.77 -36.81
N ALA A 3 41.91 -7.81 -36.06
CA ALA A 3 42.06 -7.53 -34.66
C ALA A 3 41.84 -6.05 -34.36
N TRP A 4 41.26 -5.74 -33.19
CA TRP A 4 41.32 -4.40 -32.59
C TRP A 4 41.87 -4.47 -31.18
N ALA A 5 42.87 -3.68 -31.02
CA ALA A 5 43.80 -3.50 -29.93
C ALA A 5 43.14 -3.13 -28.59
N GLN A 6 43.75 -3.65 -27.55
CA GLN A 6 43.67 -3.23 -26.15
C GLN A 6 44.20 -1.82 -26.02
N THR A 7 43.49 -0.94 -25.35
CA THR A 7 44.03 0.29 -24.79
C THR A 7 43.95 0.22 -23.28
N ASP A 8 45.11 -0.01 -22.73
CA ASP A 8 45.53 0.20 -21.36
C ASP A 8 45.38 1.69 -21.02
N THR A 9 44.67 2.03 -19.96
CA THR A 9 44.70 3.40 -19.45
C THR A 9 44.81 3.38 -17.95
N GLU A 10 45.98 3.81 -17.56
CA GLU A 10 46.58 4.09 -16.27
C GLU A 10 45.61 4.70 -15.23
N GLN A 11 45.73 4.13 -14.06
CA GLN A 11 45.19 4.61 -12.79
C GLN A 11 46.09 5.71 -12.23
N PRO A 12 45.62 6.89 -11.87
CA PRO A 12 46.41 7.81 -11.06
C PRO A 12 46.20 7.53 -9.57
N THR A 13 47.26 7.10 -8.94
CA THR A 13 47.47 7.10 -7.50
C THR A 13 47.60 8.52 -6.99
N THR A 14 46.74 8.96 -6.11
CA THR A 14 46.96 10.17 -5.32
C THR A 14 47.16 9.81 -3.85
N THR A 15 48.37 10.00 -3.41
CA THR A 15 48.92 9.92 -2.06
C THR A 15 48.27 10.98 -1.14
N PRO A 16 47.95 10.65 0.13
CA PRO A 16 47.55 11.66 1.13
C PRO A 16 48.75 12.39 1.72
N PRO A 17 48.64 13.69 2.05
CA PRO A 17 49.69 14.42 2.75
C PRO A 17 49.69 14.16 4.26
N PRO A 18 50.85 14.41 4.95
CA PRO A 18 51.07 13.98 6.31
C PRO A 18 50.48 14.91 7.36
N ALA A 19 50.25 14.32 8.52
CA ALA A 19 49.83 14.95 9.76
C ALA A 19 50.87 15.98 10.25
N THR A 20 50.38 17.12 10.76
CA THR A 20 51.18 18.03 11.59
C THR A 20 50.58 18.03 12.99
N GLU A 21 51.38 17.52 13.95
CA GLU A 21 51.20 17.67 15.39
C GLU A 21 51.63 19.10 15.81
N GLU A 22 50.84 19.72 16.66
CA GLU A 22 51.34 20.61 17.74
C GLU A 22 50.19 20.85 18.72
N SER A 23 50.25 20.22 19.83
CA SER A 23 50.75 20.58 21.17
C SER A 23 50.13 21.87 21.76
N GLY A 24 49.47 21.72 22.89
CA GLY A 24 49.49 22.78 23.89
C GLY A 24 48.19 23.04 24.66
N ALA A 25 48.25 22.59 25.92
CA ALA A 25 47.63 23.20 27.11
C ALA A 25 46.19 22.90 27.50
N GLN A 26 46.09 21.99 28.46
CA GLN A 26 45.08 22.05 29.54
C GLN A 26 45.24 23.28 30.40
N PRO A 27 44.16 23.79 31.02
CA PRO A 27 43.85 23.39 32.40
C PRO A 27 42.34 23.13 32.65
N GLN A 28 42.08 22.14 33.50
CA GLN A 28 40.91 22.00 34.36
C GLN A 28 41.11 22.83 35.63
N PRO A 29 40.16 22.92 36.61
CA PRO A 29 38.76 22.50 36.69
C PRO A 29 37.84 23.63 37.16
N THR A 30 36.54 23.44 37.17
CA THR A 30 35.64 23.65 38.32
C THR A 30 34.18 23.58 37.93
N ASP A 31 33.53 22.87 38.80
CA ASP A 31 32.16 22.97 39.31
C ASP A 31 31.05 22.30 38.52
N GLN A 32 30.68 21.19 39.14
CA GLN A 32 29.43 20.52 38.95
C GLN A 32 28.41 21.15 39.94
N PRO A 33 27.18 21.39 39.56
CA PRO A 33 26.06 21.06 40.39
C PRO A 33 25.24 19.92 39.84
N GLU A 34 25.03 18.97 40.73
CA GLU A 34 24.10 17.88 40.63
C GLU A 34 22.67 18.35 40.38
N GLY A 35 21.96 17.54 39.61
CA GLY A 35 20.51 17.37 39.78
C GLY A 35 19.67 18.11 38.78
N THR A 36 19.28 17.41 37.74
CA THR A 36 17.88 17.48 37.30
C THR A 36 17.53 16.18 36.62
N VAL A 37 16.62 15.49 37.24
CA VAL A 37 15.87 14.30 36.82
C VAL A 37 15.46 14.35 35.35
N GLY A 38 15.49 13.18 34.74
CA GLY A 38 15.08 12.92 33.36
C GLY A 38 13.77 13.60 32.97
N ALA A 39 13.89 14.49 32.04
CA ALA A 39 12.77 14.83 31.18
C ALA A 39 12.80 13.82 30.05
N GLU A 40 11.88 12.87 30.07
CA GLU A 40 11.43 12.22 28.84
C GLU A 40 11.16 13.35 27.83
N PRO A 41 11.58 13.20 26.56
CA PRO A 41 11.10 14.11 25.55
C PRO A 41 9.58 13.86 25.44
N GLU A 42 8.79 14.72 26.07
CA GLU A 42 7.41 14.91 25.67
C GLU A 42 7.47 15.15 24.16
N ALA A 43 6.85 14.24 23.40
CA ALA A 43 6.57 14.46 22.00
C ALA A 43 5.77 15.76 21.94
N GLY A 44 6.46 16.86 21.71
CA GLY A 44 5.83 18.17 21.58
C GLY A 44 4.80 18.06 20.47
N GLU A 45 3.58 18.44 20.75
CA GLU A 45 2.56 18.61 19.73
C GLU A 45 3.17 19.48 18.62
N PRO A 46 3.11 19.05 17.35
CA PRO A 46 3.68 19.82 16.25
C PRO A 46 3.04 21.22 16.25
N ALA A 47 3.87 22.24 16.13
CA ALA A 47 3.37 23.62 15.99
C ALA A 47 2.36 23.64 14.84
N ALA A 48 1.26 24.39 14.96
CA ALA A 48 0.18 24.40 13.98
C ALA A 48 0.65 24.62 12.52
N GLY A 49 1.80 25.28 12.33
CA GLY A 49 2.42 25.47 11.01
C GLY A 49 3.09 24.20 10.43
N GLU A 50 3.48 23.25 11.27
CA GLU A 50 4.08 21.97 10.84
C GLU A 50 3.03 20.91 10.53
N ALA A 51 1.80 21.08 11.06
CA ALA A 51 0.67 20.20 10.80
C ALA A 51 -0.08 20.52 9.49
N ILE A 52 0.24 21.62 8.84
CA ILE A 52 -0.45 22.09 7.62
C ILE A 52 0.45 21.89 6.42
N ILE A 53 -0.02 21.14 5.44
CA ILE A 53 0.64 20.94 4.14
C ILE A 53 0.01 21.92 3.14
N PRO A 54 0.65 23.06 2.83
CA PRO A 54 0.05 24.07 1.96
C PRO A 54 0.05 23.69 0.47
N GLU A 55 1.01 22.84 0.06
CA GLU A 55 1.21 22.45 -1.33
C GLU A 55 1.68 21.00 -1.43
N GLN A 56 1.22 20.31 -2.47
CA GLN A 56 1.70 18.98 -2.82
C GLN A 56 3.08 19.08 -3.47
N THR A 57 4.02 18.22 -3.08
CA THR A 57 5.31 18.09 -3.74
C THR A 57 5.22 17.16 -4.96
N GLU A 58 6.19 17.24 -5.88
CA GLU A 58 6.24 16.39 -7.09
C GLU A 58 6.33 14.89 -6.79
N THR A 59 6.79 14.52 -5.59
CA THR A 59 6.92 13.12 -5.16
C THR A 59 5.70 12.60 -4.39
N GLN A 60 4.74 13.45 -4.09
CA GLN A 60 3.53 13.09 -3.38
C GLN A 60 2.41 12.75 -4.35
N LEU A 61 1.59 11.78 -3.97
CA LEU A 61 0.38 11.38 -4.67
C LEU A 61 -0.82 11.59 -3.75
N ARG A 62 -1.91 12.10 -4.30
CA ARG A 62 -3.19 12.15 -3.62
C ARG A 62 -3.98 10.89 -3.97
N ALA A 63 -4.82 10.44 -3.07
CA ALA A 63 -5.69 9.29 -3.34
C ALA A 63 -6.53 9.48 -4.61
N GLU A 64 -7.04 10.71 -4.84
CA GLU A 64 -7.85 11.02 -6.03
C GLU A 64 -7.05 10.88 -7.35
N ASP A 65 -5.71 11.04 -7.32
CA ASP A 65 -4.86 10.88 -8.49
C ASP A 65 -4.72 9.39 -8.90
N LEU A 66 -5.06 8.48 -7.98
CA LEU A 66 -5.03 7.04 -8.19
C LEU A 66 -6.43 6.48 -8.48
N MET A 67 -7.48 7.11 -7.97
CA MET A 67 -8.85 6.64 -8.17
C MET A 67 -9.30 6.80 -9.61
N GLY A 68 -9.90 5.76 -10.16
CA GLY A 68 -10.45 5.76 -11.52
C GLY A 68 -9.42 5.69 -12.63
N ILE A 69 -8.10 5.65 -12.34
CA ILE A 69 -7.09 5.49 -13.40
C ILE A 69 -7.15 4.10 -14.01
N PRO A 70 -6.81 3.97 -15.30
CA PRO A 70 -6.83 2.67 -15.98
C PRO A 70 -5.77 1.72 -15.42
N VAL A 71 -6.15 0.47 -15.33
CA VAL A 71 -5.25 -0.66 -15.03
C VAL A 71 -5.03 -1.45 -16.30
N VAL A 72 -3.77 -1.60 -16.67
CA VAL A 72 -3.31 -2.21 -17.92
C VAL A 72 -2.55 -3.49 -17.61
N GLY A 73 -2.89 -4.54 -18.31
CA GLY A 73 -2.24 -5.84 -18.15
C GLY A 73 -0.97 -6.00 -18.96
N SER A 74 -0.39 -7.19 -18.90
CA SER A 74 0.89 -7.56 -19.55
C SER A 74 0.91 -7.40 -21.07
N GLY A 75 -0.24 -7.21 -21.72
CA GLY A 75 -0.38 -7.02 -23.16
C GLY A 75 -0.78 -5.59 -23.58
N ASP A 76 -0.57 -4.58 -22.74
CA ASP A 76 -1.09 -3.21 -22.93
C ASP A 76 -2.62 -3.15 -23.09
N GLU A 77 -3.33 -4.21 -22.66
CA GLU A 77 -4.79 -4.25 -22.64
C GLU A 77 -5.33 -3.57 -21.38
N GLU A 78 -6.26 -2.64 -21.55
CA GLU A 78 -7.00 -2.07 -20.42
C GLU A 78 -7.92 -3.15 -19.81
N ILE A 79 -7.63 -3.54 -18.57
CA ILE A 79 -8.35 -4.57 -17.84
C ILE A 79 -9.52 -3.97 -17.08
N GLY A 80 -9.30 -2.80 -16.50
CA GLY A 80 -10.26 -2.15 -15.63
C GLY A 80 -9.75 -0.83 -15.09
N LYS A 81 -10.29 -0.42 -13.95
CA LYS A 81 -9.93 0.84 -13.28
C LYS A 81 -9.77 0.64 -11.78
N VAL A 82 -8.97 1.50 -11.18
CA VAL A 82 -8.85 1.56 -9.72
C VAL A 82 -10.15 2.04 -9.10
N GLU A 83 -10.70 1.26 -8.18
CA GLU A 83 -11.95 1.54 -7.48
C GLU A 83 -11.71 1.92 -6.02
N ASP A 84 -10.69 1.32 -5.38
CA ASP A 84 -10.36 1.61 -3.98
C ASP A 84 -8.89 1.31 -3.68
N LEU A 85 -8.41 1.78 -2.52
CA LEU A 85 -7.07 1.55 -2.01
C LEU A 85 -7.16 0.85 -0.65
N ILE A 86 -6.28 -0.13 -0.43
CA ILE A 86 -6.21 -0.88 0.82
C ILE A 86 -5.00 -0.36 1.61
N PHE A 87 -5.24 0.01 2.86
CA PHE A 87 -4.23 0.47 3.80
C PHE A 87 -4.05 -0.56 4.91
N ASP A 88 -2.83 -0.67 5.43
CA ASP A 88 -2.54 -1.44 6.64
C ASP A 88 -2.76 -0.60 7.92
N GLU A 89 -2.50 -1.23 9.07
CA GLU A 89 -2.57 -0.58 10.38
C GLU A 89 -1.52 0.54 10.55
N GLN A 90 -0.50 0.58 9.74
CA GLN A 90 0.53 1.60 9.69
C GLN A 90 0.23 2.72 8.68
N GLU A 91 -1.00 2.74 8.15
CA GLU A 91 -1.50 3.74 7.18
C GLU A 91 -0.75 3.74 5.83
N LYS A 92 -0.08 2.63 5.50
CA LYS A 92 0.58 2.42 4.21
C LYS A 92 -0.37 1.74 3.23
N ILE A 93 -0.27 2.12 1.97
CA ILE A 93 -0.97 1.42 0.90
C ILE A 93 -0.35 0.03 0.74
N THR A 94 -1.15 -1.01 0.92
CA THR A 94 -0.77 -2.42 0.76
C THR A 94 -1.46 -3.08 -0.41
N GLY A 95 -2.51 -2.48 -0.93
CA GLY A 95 -3.23 -3.02 -2.07
C GLY A 95 -4.09 -2.00 -2.78
N VAL A 96 -4.59 -2.42 -3.92
CA VAL A 96 -5.51 -1.67 -4.76
C VAL A 96 -6.67 -2.58 -5.17
N VAL A 97 -7.89 -2.07 -5.12
CA VAL A 97 -9.07 -2.76 -5.63
C VAL A 97 -9.31 -2.31 -7.05
N VAL A 98 -9.36 -3.26 -7.96
CA VAL A 98 -9.56 -3.02 -9.39
C VAL A 98 -10.94 -3.53 -9.80
N GLY A 99 -11.73 -2.64 -10.40
CA GLY A 99 -12.98 -3.02 -11.05
C GLY A 99 -12.71 -3.56 -12.45
N VAL A 100 -12.97 -4.87 -12.64
CA VAL A 100 -12.70 -5.61 -13.86
C VAL A 100 -14.00 -5.87 -14.61
N GLY A 101 -14.02 -5.65 -15.91
CA GLY A 101 -15.18 -5.92 -16.76
C GLY A 101 -16.34 -4.97 -16.50
N GLY A 102 -17.53 -5.39 -16.89
CA GLY A 102 -18.77 -4.61 -16.77
C GLY A 102 -18.91 -3.54 -17.86
N PHE A 103 -20.00 -3.62 -18.62
CA PHE A 103 -20.42 -2.54 -19.50
C PHE A 103 -21.30 -1.59 -18.69
N LEU A 104 -20.91 -0.32 -18.55
CA LEU A 104 -21.63 0.69 -17.74
C LEU A 104 -21.82 0.27 -16.26
N GLY A 105 -20.88 -0.47 -15.69
CA GLY A 105 -20.94 -0.90 -14.28
C GLY A 105 -21.84 -2.11 -13.98
N ILE A 106 -22.44 -2.71 -15.00
CA ILE A 106 -23.25 -3.93 -14.85
C ILE A 106 -22.34 -5.15 -15.03
N GLY A 107 -22.30 -6.02 -14.01
CA GLY A 107 -21.44 -7.21 -14.01
C GLY A 107 -19.94 -6.89 -13.76
N LYS A 108 -19.66 -5.75 -13.15
CA LYS A 108 -18.31 -5.40 -12.68
C LYS A 108 -17.91 -6.34 -11.55
N LYS A 109 -16.70 -6.87 -11.65
CA LYS A 109 -16.06 -7.67 -10.62
C LYS A 109 -14.96 -6.86 -9.94
N GLU A 110 -14.93 -6.87 -8.64
CA GLU A 110 -13.86 -6.21 -7.87
C GLU A 110 -12.80 -7.22 -7.47
N VAL A 111 -11.55 -6.92 -7.75
CA VAL A 111 -10.40 -7.78 -7.45
C VAL A 111 -9.36 -6.97 -6.68
N GLY A 112 -8.98 -7.47 -5.50
CA GLY A 112 -7.89 -6.90 -4.71
C GLY A 112 -6.54 -7.38 -5.26
N LEU A 113 -5.65 -6.44 -5.51
CA LEU A 113 -4.27 -6.69 -5.94
C LEU A 113 -3.30 -6.12 -4.90
N ASP A 114 -2.21 -6.84 -4.68
CA ASP A 114 -1.11 -6.36 -3.86
C ASP A 114 -0.46 -5.13 -4.53
N TRP A 115 -0.13 -4.11 -3.73
CA TRP A 115 0.48 -2.88 -4.23
C TRP A 115 1.83 -3.11 -4.92
N ASP A 116 2.62 -4.09 -4.45
CA ASP A 116 3.91 -4.43 -5.06
C ASP A 116 3.78 -4.99 -6.49
N GLN A 117 2.58 -5.47 -6.86
CA GLN A 117 2.26 -5.90 -8.22
C GLN A 117 1.75 -4.76 -9.11
N ALA A 118 1.44 -3.62 -8.52
CA ALA A 118 0.86 -2.46 -9.18
C ALA A 118 1.95 -1.40 -9.46
N LYS A 119 2.38 -1.28 -10.72
CA LYS A 119 3.37 -0.28 -11.12
C LYS A 119 2.68 0.95 -11.65
N LEU A 120 2.79 2.07 -10.94
CA LEU A 120 2.30 3.35 -11.43
C LEU A 120 3.21 3.87 -12.54
N GLU A 121 2.64 4.15 -13.69
CA GLU A 121 3.31 4.79 -14.81
C GLU A 121 2.60 6.08 -15.20
N GLU A 122 3.38 7.10 -15.54
CA GLU A 122 2.89 8.36 -16.05
C GLU A 122 3.37 8.55 -17.48
N ASN A 123 2.44 8.87 -18.37
CA ASN A 123 2.76 9.20 -19.75
C ASN A 123 3.35 10.62 -19.79
N GLN A 124 4.59 10.75 -20.20
CA GLN A 124 5.33 12.03 -20.21
C GLN A 124 4.76 13.06 -21.18
N ASP A 125 4.07 12.62 -22.24
CA ASP A 125 3.50 13.53 -23.24
C ASP A 125 2.14 14.10 -22.82
N SER A 126 1.32 13.30 -22.13
CA SER A 126 -0.05 13.66 -21.74
C SER A 126 -0.23 13.89 -20.24
N GLY A 127 0.73 13.52 -19.40
CA GLY A 127 0.61 13.54 -17.94
C GLY A 127 -0.43 12.56 -17.39
N SER A 128 -0.98 11.68 -18.24
CA SER A 128 -1.96 10.69 -17.78
C SER A 128 -1.28 9.55 -17.04
N LYS A 129 -1.89 9.15 -15.91
CA LYS A 129 -1.40 8.06 -15.08
C LYS A 129 -2.14 6.76 -15.39
N ARG A 130 -1.44 5.64 -15.28
CA ARG A 130 -2.00 4.28 -15.37
C ARG A 130 -1.29 3.36 -14.40
N ILE A 131 -1.95 2.30 -13.99
CA ILE A 131 -1.32 1.19 -13.28
C ILE A 131 -1.05 0.07 -14.28
N VAL A 132 0.19 -0.41 -14.31
CA VAL A 132 0.61 -1.57 -15.12
C VAL A 132 0.81 -2.76 -14.19
N ILE A 133 0.22 -3.90 -14.56
CA ILE A 133 0.33 -5.16 -13.84
C ILE A 133 0.82 -6.27 -14.77
N SER A 134 1.43 -7.30 -14.19
CA SER A 134 1.92 -8.46 -14.96
C SER A 134 0.84 -9.51 -15.26
N LEU A 135 -0.38 -9.33 -14.72
CA LEU A 135 -1.51 -10.23 -14.89
C LEU A 135 -2.28 -9.89 -16.18
N THR A 136 -3.02 -10.87 -16.68
CA THR A 136 -3.94 -10.70 -17.81
C THR A 136 -5.35 -10.44 -17.30
N LYS A 137 -6.22 -9.96 -18.18
CA LYS A 137 -7.65 -9.82 -17.88
C LYS A 137 -8.30 -11.13 -17.48
N ALA A 138 -7.93 -12.22 -18.15
CA ALA A 138 -8.45 -13.56 -17.82
C ALA A 138 -8.05 -14.02 -16.41
N ASP A 139 -6.84 -13.68 -15.96
CA ASP A 139 -6.39 -13.98 -14.61
C ASP A 139 -7.24 -13.26 -13.55
N LEU A 140 -7.57 -11.98 -13.79
CA LEU A 140 -8.40 -11.21 -12.88
C LEU A 140 -9.87 -11.66 -12.92
N GLU A 141 -10.39 -12.01 -14.08
CA GLU A 141 -11.75 -12.56 -14.20
C GLU A 141 -11.88 -13.90 -13.47
N ALA A 142 -10.82 -14.71 -13.44
CA ALA A 142 -10.76 -15.97 -12.70
C ALA A 142 -10.46 -15.82 -11.20
N ALA A 143 -9.91 -14.66 -10.77
CA ALA A 143 -9.60 -14.40 -9.38
C ALA A 143 -10.87 -14.38 -8.50
N PRO A 144 -10.77 -14.58 -7.18
CA PRO A 144 -11.90 -14.38 -6.28
C PRO A 144 -12.33 -12.91 -6.23
N ASP A 145 -13.62 -12.67 -5.97
CA ASP A 145 -14.12 -11.32 -5.71
C ASP A 145 -13.50 -10.77 -4.42
N PHE A 146 -13.11 -9.52 -4.45
CA PHE A 146 -12.67 -8.81 -3.26
C PHE A 146 -13.87 -8.61 -2.32
N LYS A 147 -13.68 -8.95 -1.06
CA LYS A 147 -14.69 -8.79 -0.01
C LYS A 147 -14.18 -7.88 1.07
N THR A 148 -14.94 -6.87 1.39
CA THR A 148 -14.68 -6.01 2.53
C THR A 148 -14.81 -6.77 3.86
N THR A 149 -14.29 -6.20 4.93
CA THR A 149 -14.45 -6.79 6.28
C THR A 149 -15.94 -6.87 6.68
N GLU A 150 -16.75 -5.90 6.26
CA GLU A 150 -18.18 -5.86 6.56
C GLU A 150 -18.93 -6.96 5.82
N GLU A 151 -18.65 -7.16 4.54
CA GLU A 151 -19.26 -8.22 3.73
C GLU A 151 -18.91 -9.61 4.28
N ARG A 152 -17.63 -9.83 4.66
CA ARG A 152 -17.24 -11.10 5.30
C ARG A 152 -18.00 -11.36 6.59
N LYS A 153 -18.12 -10.35 7.46
CA LYS A 153 -18.88 -10.49 8.71
C LYS A 153 -20.34 -10.79 8.46
N ALA A 154 -20.95 -10.10 7.49
CA ALA A 154 -22.34 -10.36 7.12
C ALA A 154 -22.56 -11.78 6.60
N GLU A 155 -21.65 -12.30 5.78
CA GLU A 155 -21.69 -13.69 5.31
C GLU A 155 -21.53 -14.71 6.45
N GLU A 156 -20.58 -14.46 7.37
CA GLU A 156 -20.38 -15.32 8.55
C GLU A 156 -21.61 -15.35 9.45
N GLU A 157 -22.24 -14.21 9.69
CA GLU A 157 -23.47 -14.11 10.49
C GLU A 157 -24.63 -14.81 9.79
N ALA A 158 -24.79 -14.63 8.49
CA ALA A 158 -25.83 -15.31 7.71
C ALA A 158 -25.63 -16.83 7.71
N ALA A 159 -24.41 -17.31 7.57
CA ALA A 159 -24.08 -18.72 7.63
C ALA A 159 -24.37 -19.32 9.02
N ALA A 160 -24.05 -18.59 10.09
CA ALA A 160 -24.34 -19.00 11.47
C ALA A 160 -25.85 -19.10 11.73
N GLN A 161 -26.63 -18.15 11.23
CA GLN A 161 -28.09 -18.17 11.33
C GLN A 161 -28.69 -19.36 10.60
N GLN A 162 -28.21 -19.66 9.39
CA GLN A 162 -28.67 -20.83 8.64
C GLN A 162 -28.40 -22.15 9.36
N GLN A 163 -27.22 -22.29 9.98
CA GLN A 163 -26.90 -23.46 10.79
C GLN A 163 -27.82 -23.63 12.00
N GLN A 164 -28.16 -22.52 12.68
CA GLN A 164 -29.10 -22.57 13.80
C GLN A 164 -30.50 -22.99 13.37
N LEU A 165 -31.01 -22.52 12.23
CA LEU A 165 -32.31 -22.92 11.69
C LEU A 165 -32.35 -24.40 11.33
N GLN A 166 -31.24 -24.98 10.85
CA GLN A 166 -31.17 -26.42 10.51
C GLN A 166 -31.07 -27.31 11.75
N GLN A 167 -30.62 -26.77 12.90
CA GLN A 167 -30.54 -27.51 14.15
C GLN A 167 -31.80 -27.44 15.02
N GLN A 168 -32.81 -26.64 14.61
CA GLN A 168 -34.11 -26.67 15.32
C GLN A 168 -34.80 -27.98 15.04
N PRO A 169 -35.18 -28.78 16.10
CA PRO A 169 -35.95 -29.99 15.93
C PRO A 169 -37.29 -29.63 15.30
N ALA A 170 -37.70 -30.38 14.28
CA ALA A 170 -39.00 -30.21 13.67
C ALA A 170 -40.09 -30.27 14.74
N VAL A 171 -40.80 -29.16 14.90
CA VAL A 171 -41.96 -29.12 15.79
C VAL A 171 -42.96 -30.14 15.23
N PRO A 172 -43.33 -31.19 15.98
CA PRO A 172 -44.33 -32.15 15.46
C PRO A 172 -45.65 -31.43 15.20
N PRO A 173 -46.36 -31.78 14.12
CA PRO A 173 -47.66 -31.18 13.83
C PRO A 173 -48.62 -31.38 15.00
N PRO A 174 -49.48 -30.41 15.31
CA PRO A 174 -50.43 -30.52 16.39
C PRO A 174 -51.32 -31.76 16.15
N ALA A 175 -51.39 -32.65 17.14
CA ALA A 175 -52.21 -33.83 17.08
C ALA A 175 -53.65 -33.40 16.83
N THR A 176 -54.20 -33.84 15.70
CA THR A 176 -55.64 -33.66 15.38
C THR A 176 -56.45 -34.36 16.45
N ALA A 177 -57.18 -33.60 17.27
CA ALA A 177 -58.09 -34.12 18.23
C ALA A 177 -59.24 -34.92 17.50
N PRO A 178 -59.58 -36.11 17.98
CA PRO A 178 -60.71 -36.83 17.36
C PRO A 178 -61.99 -36.07 17.65
N GLN A 179 -62.72 -35.72 16.61
CA GLN A 179 -64.11 -35.25 16.70
C GLN A 179 -65.02 -36.42 16.99
N GLN A 180 -65.71 -36.36 18.13
CA GLN A 180 -66.88 -37.23 18.44
C GLN A 180 -68.15 -36.54 17.96
#